data_62b1eef0c589f2b5c6b8ea3528858dd8
#
_entry.id   62b1eef0c589f2b5c6b8ea3528858dd8
#
_cell.length_a   1.000
_cell.length_b   1.000
_cell.length_c   1.000
_cell.angle_alpha   90.00
_cell.angle_beta   90.00
_cell.angle_gamma   90.00
#
_symmetry.space_group_name_H-M   'P 1'
#
loop_
_entity.id
_entity.type
_entity.pdbx_description
1 polymer ?
#
loop_
_entity_poly.entity_id
_entity_poly.type
_entity_poly.pdbx_seq_one_letter_code
_entity_poly.pdbx_strand_id
1 'polypeptide(L)'
;MLPTVGSKLPPTMEVGSKLPPTMEVGSKLPPTIGQAPVGASLLATLLFVVACFFTSLTATASPAAIARVEALLASTQSLRASFTHEVRDGNGKLVQKAAGTFVLQKPGRFRWDYTTPLQAIVSDGTRLWFYDADLAQVTVRRQRDVLTQAPAMLLAGKGKVAAGFDADELPAAGGLDWVRLVPRAGAGDFRELRLGFAGADLREMELVDRLGQRTIIRFTALERNVKLAADSFQFKIPPDTDVVGDTK
;
A
#
# COMPACT_ATOMS: atom_id res chain seq x y z
N MET A 1 0.04 52.83 -23.59
CA MET A 1 -1.28 52.17 -23.55
C MET A 1 -1.03 50.69 -23.51
N LEU A 2 -1.10 50.11 -22.32
CA LEU A 2 -0.93 48.68 -22.07
C LEU A 2 -2.32 48.07 -21.81
N PRO A 3 -2.69 46.93 -22.38
CA PRO A 3 -3.96 46.28 -22.06
C PRO A 3 -3.82 45.47 -20.76
N THR A 4 -4.75 45.70 -19.86
CA THR A 4 -4.98 45.03 -18.60
C THR A 4 -5.52 43.60 -18.86
N VAL A 5 -4.79 42.58 -18.48
CA VAL A 5 -5.27 41.18 -18.49
C VAL A 5 -6.04 40.92 -17.20
N GLY A 6 -7.35 40.78 -17.34
CA GLY A 6 -8.23 40.40 -16.23
C GLY A 6 -8.05 38.94 -15.85
N SER A 7 -7.66 38.71 -14.60
CA SER A 7 -7.63 37.39 -13.97
C SER A 7 -9.04 36.88 -13.68
N LYS A 8 -9.49 35.87 -14.42
CA LYS A 8 -10.75 35.19 -14.15
C LYS A 8 -10.47 33.93 -13.37
N LEU A 9 -10.74 33.94 -12.08
CA LEU A 9 -10.73 32.79 -11.19
C LEU A 9 -11.84 31.80 -11.59
N PRO A 10 -11.60 30.47 -11.55
CA PRO A 10 -12.66 29.50 -11.77
C PRO A 10 -13.61 29.43 -10.57
N PRO A 11 -14.90 29.09 -10.80
CA PRO A 11 -15.91 29.09 -9.75
C PRO A 11 -15.68 27.94 -8.76
N THR A 12 -15.78 28.27 -7.48
CA THR A 12 -15.82 27.36 -6.32
C THR A 12 -17.00 26.41 -6.48
N MET A 13 -16.75 25.10 -6.51
CA MET A 13 -17.81 24.10 -6.40
C MET A 13 -18.29 24.04 -4.95
N GLU A 14 -19.49 24.54 -4.73
CA GLU A 14 -20.26 24.33 -3.50
C GLU A 14 -20.68 22.86 -3.40
N VAL A 15 -20.15 22.16 -2.41
CA VAL A 15 -20.58 20.81 -2.05
C VAL A 15 -21.85 20.94 -1.21
N GLY A 16 -22.99 20.81 -1.88
CA GLY A 16 -24.30 20.73 -1.23
C GLY A 16 -24.43 19.45 -0.40
N SER A 17 -24.39 19.59 0.92
CA SER A 17 -24.73 18.56 1.88
C SER A 17 -26.24 18.29 1.86
N LYS A 18 -26.67 17.23 1.18
CA LYS A 18 -28.04 16.71 1.29
C LYS A 18 -28.02 15.47 2.18
N LEU A 19 -28.43 15.66 3.43
CA LEU A 19 -28.71 14.58 4.39
C LEU A 19 -29.97 13.81 3.92
N PRO A 20 -29.99 12.47 4.00
CA PRO A 20 -31.19 11.69 3.76
C PRO A 20 -32.17 11.80 4.95
N PRO A 21 -33.49 11.65 4.69
CA PRO A 21 -34.51 11.81 5.72
C PRO A 21 -34.49 10.68 6.74
N THR A 22 -34.66 11.06 8.00
CA THR A 22 -34.81 10.21 9.18
C THR A 22 -36.01 9.27 9.01
N MET A 23 -35.80 7.95 9.05
CA MET A 23 -36.89 6.99 9.18
C MET A 23 -37.38 6.95 10.62
N GLU A 24 -38.62 7.34 10.81
CA GLU A 24 -39.39 7.17 12.04
C GLU A 24 -39.66 5.67 12.28
N VAL A 25 -39.16 5.14 13.37
CA VAL A 25 -39.49 3.77 13.84
C VAL A 25 -40.76 3.84 14.62
N GLY A 26 -41.86 3.44 13.96
CA GLY A 26 -43.16 3.24 14.60
C GLY A 26 -43.13 2.05 15.54
N SER A 27 -43.29 2.31 16.83
CA SER A 27 -43.51 1.30 17.87
C SER A 27 -44.90 0.68 17.74
N LYS A 28 -44.97 -0.57 17.35
CA LYS A 28 -46.18 -1.40 17.50
C LYS A 28 -45.88 -2.58 18.40
N LEU A 29 -46.40 -2.52 19.62
CA LEU A 29 -46.45 -3.65 20.58
C LEU A 29 -47.43 -4.73 20.09
N PRO A 30 -47.09 -6.02 20.19
CA PRO A 30 -48.04 -7.10 19.94
C PRO A 30 -48.88 -7.36 21.20
N PRO A 31 -50.12 -7.91 21.03
CA PRO A 31 -51.09 -8.10 22.11
C PRO A 31 -50.76 -9.28 23.01
N THR A 32 -51.14 -9.09 24.25
CA THR A 32 -51.17 -10.06 25.36
C THR A 32 -51.92 -11.33 25.01
N ILE A 33 -51.29 -12.50 25.15
CA ILE A 33 -51.95 -13.79 25.07
C ILE A 33 -52.04 -14.41 26.48
N GLY A 34 -53.25 -14.88 26.76
CA GLY A 34 -53.72 -15.31 28.04
C GLY A 34 -53.09 -16.57 28.61
N GLN A 35 -53.27 -16.69 29.91
CA GLN A 35 -52.94 -17.84 30.75
C GLN A 35 -53.79 -19.06 30.41
N ALA A 36 -53.19 -20.25 30.47
CA ALA A 36 -53.85 -21.54 30.63
C ALA A 36 -52.91 -22.58 31.28
N PRO A 37 -53.37 -23.69 31.83
CA PRO A 37 -53.06 -24.02 33.22
C PRO A 37 -52.05 -25.18 33.41
N VAL A 38 -51.71 -25.37 34.70
CA VAL A 38 -50.85 -26.34 35.35
C VAL A 38 -51.16 -27.80 34.93
N GLY A 39 -50.10 -28.54 34.54
CA GLY A 39 -50.12 -30.00 34.47
C GLY A 39 -48.72 -30.54 34.67
N ALA A 40 -48.49 -31.16 35.83
CA ALA A 40 -47.23 -31.72 36.25
C ALA A 40 -46.86 -32.98 35.44
N SER A 41 -45.59 -33.06 35.02
CA SER A 41 -44.91 -34.38 34.99
C SER A 41 -43.39 -34.15 34.99
N LEU A 42 -42.75 -34.71 35.96
CA LEU A 42 -41.33 -34.90 36.14
C LEU A 42 -40.77 -35.74 34.99
N LEU A 43 -39.69 -35.33 34.36
CA LEU A 43 -38.53 -36.18 34.07
C LEU A 43 -37.46 -35.44 33.24
N ALA A 44 -36.28 -35.48 33.81
CA ALA A 44 -34.98 -35.39 33.13
C ALA A 44 -34.55 -34.06 32.53
N THR A 45 -33.98 -33.28 33.37
CA THR A 45 -32.95 -32.29 33.14
C THR A 45 -31.80 -32.86 32.31
N LEU A 46 -31.62 -32.42 31.06
CA LEU A 46 -30.34 -32.49 30.40
C LEU A 46 -30.01 -31.06 29.96
N LEU A 47 -29.30 -30.37 30.83
CA LEU A 47 -28.74 -29.05 30.61
C LEU A 47 -27.61 -29.19 29.59
N PHE A 48 -27.90 -29.01 28.30
CA PHE A 48 -26.87 -28.86 27.28
C PHE A 48 -26.52 -27.38 27.24
N VAL A 49 -25.59 -27.01 28.12
CA VAL A 49 -24.89 -25.72 28.04
C VAL A 49 -23.99 -25.79 26.81
N VAL A 50 -24.48 -25.35 25.66
CA VAL A 50 -23.65 -25.02 24.52
C VAL A 50 -22.96 -23.71 24.87
N ALA A 51 -21.83 -23.82 25.54
CA ALA A 51 -20.85 -22.73 25.64
C ALA A 51 -20.30 -22.49 24.24
N CYS A 52 -20.92 -21.55 23.51
CA CYS A 52 -20.28 -20.95 22.33
C CYS A 52 -19.01 -20.24 22.79
N PHE A 53 -17.91 -20.97 22.81
CA PHE A 53 -16.58 -20.38 22.81
C PHE A 53 -16.44 -19.58 21.51
N PHE A 54 -16.80 -18.32 21.54
CA PHE A 54 -16.29 -17.34 20.61
C PHE A 54 -14.79 -17.22 20.88
N THR A 55 -14.00 -18.12 20.28
CA THR A 55 -12.58 -17.91 20.15
C THR A 55 -12.42 -16.74 19.19
N SER A 56 -12.26 -15.54 19.76
CA SER A 56 -11.76 -14.39 19.02
C SER A 56 -10.41 -14.82 18.46
N LEU A 57 -10.34 -15.15 17.15
CA LEU A 57 -9.08 -15.26 16.44
C LEU A 57 -8.46 -13.86 16.47
N THR A 58 -7.68 -13.59 17.50
CA THR A 58 -6.73 -12.48 17.44
C THR A 58 -5.75 -12.86 16.34
N ALA A 59 -5.75 -12.12 15.23
CA ALA A 59 -4.75 -12.24 14.19
C ALA A 59 -3.40 -11.88 14.83
N THR A 60 -2.71 -12.90 15.34
CA THR A 60 -1.33 -12.76 15.79
C THR A 60 -0.47 -12.73 14.56
N ALA A 61 0.39 -11.71 14.46
CA ALA A 61 1.39 -11.62 13.39
C ALA A 61 2.11 -12.97 13.24
N SER A 62 2.14 -13.51 12.01
CA SER A 62 2.80 -14.79 11.73
C SER A 62 4.32 -14.61 11.81
N PRO A 63 5.03 -15.24 12.75
CA PRO A 63 6.49 -15.17 12.78
C PRO A 63 7.14 -15.66 11.48
N ALA A 64 6.51 -16.62 10.79
CA ALA A 64 7.00 -17.14 9.51
C ALA A 64 6.89 -16.10 8.40
N ALA A 65 5.77 -15.36 8.32
CA ALA A 65 5.59 -14.28 7.35
C ALA A 65 6.65 -13.18 7.52
N ILE A 66 6.89 -12.73 8.76
CA ILE A 66 7.93 -11.75 9.06
C ILE A 66 9.31 -12.29 8.69
N ALA A 67 9.63 -13.51 9.10
CA ALA A 67 10.93 -14.13 8.81
C ALA A 67 11.20 -14.24 7.30
N ARG A 68 10.18 -14.55 6.50
CA ARG A 68 10.30 -14.63 5.04
C ARG A 68 10.68 -13.28 4.43
N VAL A 69 10.01 -12.21 4.83
CA VAL A 69 10.33 -10.87 4.33
C VAL A 69 11.70 -10.41 4.82
N GLU A 70 12.03 -10.63 6.08
CA GLU A 70 13.34 -10.29 6.64
C GLU A 70 14.47 -11.08 5.97
N ALA A 71 14.27 -12.35 5.63
CA ALA A 71 15.22 -13.15 4.87
C ALA A 71 15.46 -12.59 3.46
N LEU A 72 14.40 -12.18 2.73
CA LEU A 72 14.55 -11.48 1.46
C LEU A 72 15.38 -10.21 1.64
N LEU A 73 15.03 -9.39 2.63
CA LEU A 73 15.75 -8.13 2.88
C LEU A 73 17.20 -8.37 3.30
N ALA A 74 17.48 -9.34 4.15
CA ALA A 74 18.84 -9.65 4.60
C ALA A 74 19.73 -10.18 3.47
N SER A 75 19.17 -11.04 2.61
CA SER A 75 19.92 -11.68 1.50
C SER A 75 20.11 -10.79 0.28
N THR A 76 19.42 -9.62 0.21
CA THR A 76 19.48 -8.71 -0.93
C THR A 76 20.29 -7.46 -0.60
N GLN A 77 21.47 -7.32 -1.20
CA GLN A 77 22.31 -6.12 -1.11
C GLN A 77 22.09 -5.19 -2.31
N SER A 78 21.88 -5.77 -3.48
CA SER A 78 21.51 -5.06 -4.70
C SER A 78 20.48 -5.85 -5.49
N LEU A 79 19.72 -5.15 -6.34
CA LEU A 79 18.71 -5.77 -7.17
C LEU A 79 18.56 -4.99 -8.47
N ARG A 80 18.32 -5.71 -9.56
CA ARG A 80 17.88 -5.17 -10.85
C ARG A 80 16.66 -5.96 -11.30
N ALA A 81 15.66 -5.27 -11.84
CA ALA A 81 14.49 -5.91 -12.42
C ALA A 81 13.88 -5.01 -13.50
N SER A 82 13.14 -5.62 -14.42
CA SER A 82 12.08 -4.92 -15.15
C SER A 82 10.78 -5.03 -14.38
N PHE A 83 9.86 -4.09 -14.56
CA PHE A 83 8.57 -4.13 -13.90
C PHE A 83 7.43 -3.68 -14.82
N THR A 84 6.24 -4.17 -14.50
CA THR A 84 4.97 -3.57 -14.91
C THR A 84 4.27 -2.99 -13.69
N HIS A 85 3.58 -1.87 -13.88
CA HIS A 85 2.86 -1.15 -12.84
C HIS A 85 1.42 -0.94 -13.29
N GLU A 86 0.46 -1.35 -12.48
CA GLU A 86 -0.96 -1.13 -12.71
C GLU A 86 -1.56 -0.46 -11.47
N VAL A 87 -2.39 0.56 -11.70
CA VAL A 87 -3.23 1.16 -10.66
C VAL A 87 -4.69 0.83 -10.96
N ARG A 88 -5.38 0.29 -9.98
CA ARG A 88 -6.81 -0.03 -10.05
C ARG A 88 -7.55 0.74 -8.97
N ASP A 89 -8.71 1.29 -9.31
CA ASP A 89 -9.58 1.94 -8.34
C ASP A 89 -10.20 0.93 -7.34
N GLY A 90 -10.96 1.43 -6.36
CA GLY A 90 -11.61 0.61 -5.35
C GLY A 90 -12.64 -0.40 -5.92
N ASN A 91 -13.10 -0.22 -7.16
CA ASN A 91 -13.98 -1.14 -7.88
C ASN A 91 -13.20 -2.15 -8.75
N GLY A 92 -11.86 -2.07 -8.75
CA GLY A 92 -10.99 -2.95 -9.53
C GLY A 92 -10.79 -2.51 -10.99
N LYS A 93 -11.34 -1.38 -11.43
CA LYS A 93 -11.14 -0.83 -12.78
C LYS A 93 -9.72 -0.34 -12.94
N LEU A 94 -9.07 -0.70 -14.04
CA LEU A 94 -7.74 -0.21 -14.39
C LEU A 94 -7.79 1.31 -14.66
N VAL A 95 -6.99 2.07 -13.90
CA VAL A 95 -6.88 3.53 -13.99
C VAL A 95 -5.59 3.94 -14.69
N GLN A 96 -4.49 3.25 -14.38
CA GLN A 96 -3.17 3.56 -14.94
C GLN A 96 -2.40 2.28 -15.19
N LYS A 97 -1.59 2.29 -16.25
CA LYS A 97 -0.63 1.25 -16.56
C LYS A 97 0.68 1.88 -16.98
N ALA A 98 1.78 1.34 -16.44
CA ALA A 98 3.13 1.77 -16.77
C ALA A 98 4.08 0.57 -16.75
N ALA A 99 5.28 0.76 -17.27
CA ALA A 99 6.34 -0.23 -17.22
C ALA A 99 7.69 0.49 -17.12
N GLY A 100 8.72 -0.25 -16.72
CA GLY A 100 10.05 0.33 -16.62
C GLY A 100 11.08 -0.60 -16.03
N THR A 101 12.15 0.00 -15.51
CA THR A 101 13.25 -0.69 -14.85
C THR A 101 13.42 -0.22 -13.41
N PHE A 102 13.82 -1.14 -12.57
CA PHE A 102 14.10 -0.89 -11.16
C PHE A 102 15.49 -1.38 -10.81
N VAL A 103 16.27 -0.55 -10.16
CA VAL A 103 17.53 -0.93 -9.53
C VAL A 103 17.55 -0.45 -8.09
N LEU A 104 18.17 -1.26 -7.23
CA LEU A 104 18.32 -0.98 -5.80
C LEU A 104 19.70 -1.37 -5.34
N GLN A 105 20.27 -0.58 -4.46
CA GLN A 105 21.50 -0.90 -3.72
C GLN A 105 21.40 -0.41 -2.29
N LYS A 106 21.53 -1.31 -1.34
CA LYS A 106 21.55 -0.94 0.07
C LYS A 106 22.85 -0.25 0.47
N PRO A 107 22.77 0.67 1.41
CA PRO A 107 21.57 1.19 2.06
C PRO A 107 20.92 2.36 1.30
N GLY A 108 19.61 2.33 1.15
CA GLY A 108 18.80 3.49 0.80
C GLY A 108 18.88 3.99 -0.65
N ARG A 109 19.69 3.38 -1.53
CA ARG A 109 19.81 3.80 -2.92
C ARG A 109 18.87 2.99 -3.80
N PHE A 110 18.09 3.66 -4.62
CA PHE A 110 17.24 3.01 -5.61
C PHE A 110 16.92 3.95 -6.77
N ARG A 111 16.47 3.37 -7.89
CA ARG A 111 16.02 4.09 -9.07
C ARG A 111 14.90 3.31 -9.73
N TRP A 112 13.79 4.01 -9.97
CA TRP A 112 12.67 3.58 -10.79
C TRP A 112 12.64 4.45 -12.02
N ASP A 113 12.81 3.86 -13.20
CA ASP A 113 12.65 4.55 -14.46
C ASP A 113 11.40 4.01 -15.16
N TYR A 114 10.41 4.84 -15.36
CA TYR A 114 9.21 4.53 -16.13
C TYR A 114 9.43 4.91 -17.58
N THR A 115 8.96 4.07 -18.51
CA THR A 115 9.08 4.31 -19.95
C THR A 115 7.87 5.04 -20.52
N THR A 116 6.69 4.84 -19.93
CA THR A 116 5.44 5.47 -20.38
C THR A 116 4.47 5.55 -19.19
N PRO A 117 4.13 6.75 -18.70
CA PRO A 117 4.77 8.04 -19.01
C PRO A 117 6.24 8.06 -18.63
N LEU A 118 7.03 8.97 -19.22
CA LEU A 118 8.44 9.12 -18.89
C LEU A 118 8.58 9.81 -17.54
N GLN A 119 8.86 9.05 -16.52
CA GLN A 119 9.04 9.52 -15.13
C GLN A 119 10.21 8.79 -14.50
N ALA A 120 10.83 9.39 -13.50
CA ALA A 120 11.86 8.74 -12.72
C ALA A 120 11.73 9.06 -11.23
N ILE A 121 11.98 8.05 -10.41
CA ILE A 121 12.12 8.22 -8.95
C ILE A 121 13.51 7.70 -8.59
N VAL A 122 14.38 8.61 -8.14
CA VAL A 122 15.77 8.26 -7.87
C VAL A 122 16.14 8.64 -6.44
N SER A 123 16.80 7.73 -5.72
CA SER A 123 17.37 8.00 -4.42
C SER A 123 18.85 7.65 -4.37
N ASP A 124 19.67 8.59 -3.91
CA ASP A 124 21.11 8.39 -3.66
C ASP A 124 21.43 7.88 -2.25
N GLY A 125 20.39 7.70 -1.41
CA GLY A 125 20.51 7.34 0.01
C GLY A 125 20.38 8.53 0.96
N THR A 126 20.31 9.76 0.44
CA THR A 126 20.16 11.01 1.19
C THR A 126 18.98 11.82 0.69
N ARG A 127 18.90 11.99 -0.62
CA ARG A 127 17.87 12.74 -1.34
C ARG A 127 17.06 11.81 -2.21
N LEU A 128 15.85 12.29 -2.53
CA LEU A 128 14.90 11.65 -3.41
C LEU A 128 14.48 12.66 -4.47
N TRP A 129 14.61 12.30 -5.73
CA TRP A 129 14.17 13.06 -6.89
C TRP A 129 12.97 12.37 -7.51
N PHE A 130 11.90 13.12 -7.72
CA PHE A 130 10.74 12.73 -8.50
C PHE A 130 10.75 13.57 -9.78
N TYR A 131 11.02 12.96 -10.90
CA TYR A 131 11.02 13.59 -12.21
C TYR A 131 9.75 13.20 -12.96
N ASP A 132 9.08 14.20 -13.51
CA ASP A 132 7.95 14.07 -14.41
C ASP A 132 8.27 14.83 -15.70
N ALA A 133 8.42 14.11 -16.81
CA ALA A 133 8.77 14.72 -18.09
C ALA A 133 7.63 15.51 -18.69
N ASP A 134 6.37 15.08 -18.49
CA ASP A 134 5.19 15.76 -19.05
C ASP A 134 4.99 17.13 -18.38
N LEU A 135 5.39 17.26 -17.11
CA LEU A 135 5.36 18.53 -16.37
C LEU A 135 6.67 19.32 -16.48
N ALA A 136 7.71 18.76 -17.10
CA ALA A 136 9.07 19.30 -17.09
C ALA A 136 9.50 19.73 -15.66
N GLN A 137 9.25 18.87 -14.65
CA GLN A 137 9.44 19.19 -13.25
C GLN A 137 10.22 18.10 -12.51
N VAL A 138 11.12 18.53 -11.61
CA VAL A 138 11.77 17.69 -10.60
C VAL A 138 11.39 18.16 -9.22
N THR A 139 10.82 17.27 -8.40
CA THR A 139 10.62 17.51 -6.98
C THR A 139 11.74 16.84 -6.19
N VAL A 140 12.47 17.61 -5.36
CA VAL A 140 13.55 17.12 -4.51
C VAL A 140 13.07 17.08 -3.06
N ARG A 141 13.29 15.96 -2.38
CA ARG A 141 12.98 15.79 -0.95
C ARG A 141 14.12 15.05 -0.23
N ARG A 142 14.25 15.26 1.06
CA ARG A 142 15.14 14.41 1.87
C ARG A 142 14.52 13.02 2.00
N GLN A 143 15.33 12.01 1.77
CA GLN A 143 14.85 10.62 1.82
C GLN A 143 14.15 10.28 3.15
N ARG A 144 14.70 10.76 4.28
CA ARG A 144 14.14 10.50 5.61
C ARG A 144 12.69 10.99 5.80
N ASP A 145 12.29 12.03 5.07
CA ASP A 145 10.96 12.65 5.20
C ASP A 145 9.89 11.90 4.37
N VAL A 146 10.32 10.96 3.52
CA VAL A 146 9.46 10.20 2.59
C VAL A 146 9.49 8.68 2.85
N LEU A 147 10.24 8.24 3.86
CA LEU A 147 10.54 6.82 4.14
C LEU A 147 9.30 5.91 4.32
N THR A 148 8.14 6.50 4.63
CA THR A 148 6.92 5.75 4.94
C THR A 148 5.95 5.65 3.76
N GLN A 149 6.24 6.28 2.62
CA GLN A 149 5.25 6.49 1.56
C GLN A 149 5.41 5.60 0.32
N ALA A 150 6.55 4.93 0.14
CA ALA A 150 6.78 4.13 -1.06
C ALA A 150 7.16 2.68 -0.74
N PRO A 151 6.56 1.69 -1.44
CA PRO A 151 6.92 0.27 -1.28
C PRO A 151 8.41 -0.03 -1.50
N ALA A 152 9.07 0.74 -2.38
CA ALA A 152 10.51 0.67 -2.64
C ALA A 152 11.35 0.92 -1.38
N MET A 153 10.84 1.72 -0.46
CA MET A 153 11.54 2.06 0.77
C MET A 153 11.65 0.86 1.72
N LEU A 154 10.66 -0.04 1.71
CA LEU A 154 10.75 -1.30 2.43
C LEU A 154 11.96 -2.11 1.94
N LEU A 155 12.14 -2.23 0.62
CA LEU A 155 13.24 -2.98 0.01
C LEU A 155 14.59 -2.30 0.24
N ALA A 156 14.64 -0.98 0.23
CA ALA A 156 15.85 -0.17 0.40
C ALA A 156 16.19 0.12 1.87
N GLY A 157 15.24 -0.08 2.78
CA GLY A 157 15.33 0.35 4.17
C GLY A 157 16.29 -0.46 5.03
N LYS A 158 16.61 0.10 6.21
CA LYS A 158 17.46 -0.50 7.24
C LYS A 158 16.65 -1.06 8.43
N GLY A 159 15.32 -1.01 8.39
CA GLY A 159 14.47 -1.38 9.53
C GLY A 159 14.19 -2.87 9.62
N LYS A 160 13.88 -3.34 10.84
CA LYS A 160 13.26 -4.65 11.04
C LYS A 160 11.77 -4.52 10.66
N VAL A 161 11.29 -5.42 9.80
CA VAL A 161 9.88 -5.46 9.38
C VAL A 161 8.96 -5.59 10.59
N ALA A 162 9.34 -6.43 11.53
CA ALA A 162 8.61 -6.65 12.78
C ALA A 162 8.40 -5.39 13.64
N ALA A 163 9.23 -4.35 13.47
CA ALA A 163 9.07 -3.10 14.23
C ALA A 163 7.96 -2.20 13.67
N GLY A 164 7.71 -2.24 12.35
CA GLY A 164 6.78 -1.34 11.67
C GLY A 164 5.49 -2.00 11.18
N PHE A 165 5.45 -3.34 11.12
CA PHE A 165 4.35 -4.06 10.49
C PHE A 165 3.91 -5.26 11.32
N ASP A 166 2.61 -5.51 11.27
CA ASP A 166 2.04 -6.83 11.53
C ASP A 166 2.01 -7.60 10.22
N ALA A 167 2.30 -8.92 10.26
CA ALA A 167 2.44 -9.72 9.06
C ALA A 167 1.63 -11.02 9.17
N ASP A 168 0.96 -11.38 8.06
CA ASP A 168 0.21 -12.63 7.92
C ASP A 168 0.58 -13.32 6.60
N GLU A 169 0.51 -14.65 6.59
CA GLU A 169 0.51 -15.42 5.36
C GLU A 169 -0.92 -15.45 4.79
N LEU A 170 -1.03 -15.20 3.49
CA LEU A 170 -2.29 -15.32 2.77
C LEU A 170 -2.31 -16.64 1.98
N PRO A 171 -3.50 -17.14 1.60
CA PRO A 171 -3.59 -18.29 0.70
C PRO A 171 -2.79 -18.06 -0.58
N ALA A 172 -2.11 -19.11 -1.04
CA ALA A 172 -1.40 -19.06 -2.31
C ALA A 172 -2.36 -18.77 -3.46
N ALA A 173 -1.97 -17.87 -4.35
CA ALA A 173 -2.77 -17.47 -5.50
C ALA A 173 -1.86 -17.09 -6.68
N GLY A 174 -2.29 -17.43 -7.90
CA GLY A 174 -1.52 -17.10 -9.11
C GLY A 174 -0.13 -17.76 -9.18
N GLY A 175 0.07 -18.87 -8.47
CA GLY A 175 1.38 -19.54 -8.37
C GLY A 175 2.37 -18.84 -7.45
N LEU A 176 1.90 -17.90 -6.62
CA LEU A 176 2.71 -17.17 -5.65
C LEU A 176 2.23 -17.46 -4.22
N ASP A 177 3.18 -17.51 -3.31
CA ASP A 177 2.93 -17.47 -1.88
C ASP A 177 2.87 -16.01 -1.43
N TRP A 178 1.86 -15.66 -0.65
CA TRP A 178 1.60 -14.27 -0.31
C TRP A 178 1.83 -13.97 1.16
N VAL A 179 2.51 -12.85 1.40
CA VAL A 179 2.64 -12.25 2.72
C VAL A 179 1.96 -10.89 2.70
N ARG A 180 1.05 -10.66 3.65
CA ARG A 180 0.44 -9.36 3.90
C ARG A 180 1.17 -8.66 5.04
N LEU A 181 1.49 -7.40 4.84
CA LEU A 181 2.07 -6.50 5.83
C LEU A 181 1.07 -5.37 6.10
N VAL A 182 0.67 -5.21 7.35
CA VAL A 182 -0.21 -4.13 7.80
C VAL A 182 0.61 -3.16 8.64
N PRO A 183 0.69 -1.86 8.25
CA PRO A 183 1.43 -0.89 9.03
C PRO A 183 0.84 -0.75 10.42
N ARG A 184 1.69 -0.76 11.45
CA ARG A 184 1.28 -0.38 12.81
C ARG A 184 0.92 1.10 12.86
N ALA A 185 0.20 1.52 13.90
CA ALA A 185 -0.33 2.88 14.03
C ALA A 185 0.73 3.96 13.71
N GLY A 186 0.41 4.84 12.76
CA GLY A 186 1.27 5.94 12.33
C GLY A 186 2.31 5.63 11.25
N ALA A 187 2.40 4.39 10.77
CA ALA A 187 3.37 3.99 9.76
C ALA A 187 2.75 3.97 8.35
N GLY A 188 2.72 5.12 7.66
CA GLY A 188 2.42 5.23 6.23
C GLY A 188 0.95 5.54 5.87
N ASP A 189 0.76 5.94 4.61
CA ASP A 189 -0.53 6.38 4.05
C ASP A 189 -1.31 5.25 3.36
N PHE A 190 -0.88 4.01 3.52
CA PHE A 190 -1.52 2.83 2.92
C PHE A 190 -2.13 1.92 4.01
N ARG A 191 -3.10 1.11 3.58
CA ARG A 191 -3.78 0.15 4.46
C ARG A 191 -2.99 -1.12 4.62
N GLU A 192 -2.46 -1.68 3.53
CA GLU A 192 -1.69 -2.91 3.52
C GLU A 192 -0.76 -3.00 2.31
N LEU A 193 0.31 -3.74 2.47
CA LEU A 193 1.23 -4.13 1.41
C LEU A 193 1.24 -5.66 1.34
N ARG A 194 1.04 -6.21 0.14
CA ARG A 194 1.14 -7.65 -0.11
C ARG A 194 2.36 -7.94 -0.95
N LEU A 195 3.06 -8.98 -0.59
CA LEU A 195 4.27 -9.44 -1.27
C LEU A 195 4.05 -10.86 -1.77
N GLY A 196 4.12 -11.05 -3.07
CA GLY A 196 3.96 -12.34 -3.75
C GLY A 196 5.33 -12.94 -4.10
N PHE A 197 5.59 -14.14 -3.62
CA PHE A 197 6.86 -14.86 -3.77
C PHE A 197 6.70 -16.09 -4.64
N ALA A 198 7.67 -16.30 -5.55
CA ALA A 198 7.91 -17.62 -6.17
C ALA A 198 9.18 -18.19 -5.53
N GLY A 199 9.01 -19.14 -4.62
CA GLY A 199 10.11 -19.61 -3.78
C GLY A 199 10.70 -18.48 -2.93
N ALA A 200 11.98 -18.15 -3.11
CA ALA A 200 12.66 -17.07 -2.41
C ALA A 200 12.63 -15.72 -3.15
N ASP A 201 12.09 -15.68 -4.36
CA ASP A 201 12.10 -14.49 -5.19
C ASP A 201 10.80 -13.70 -5.08
N LEU A 202 10.93 -12.40 -4.85
CA LEU A 202 9.81 -11.47 -4.92
C LEU A 202 9.39 -11.30 -6.39
N ARG A 203 8.13 -11.58 -6.69
CA ARG A 203 7.57 -11.46 -8.04
C ARG A 203 6.53 -10.37 -8.16
N GLU A 204 5.79 -10.13 -7.10
CA GLU A 204 4.73 -9.13 -7.11
C GLU A 204 4.67 -8.35 -5.80
N MET A 205 4.39 -7.07 -5.90
CA MET A 205 4.05 -6.19 -4.77
C MET A 205 2.70 -5.56 -5.05
N GLU A 206 1.80 -5.61 -4.08
CA GLU A 206 0.49 -4.99 -4.16
C GLU A 206 0.30 -4.06 -2.96
N LEU A 207 0.17 -2.77 -3.23
CA LEU A 207 -0.14 -1.75 -2.24
C LEU A 207 -1.64 -1.45 -2.30
N VAL A 208 -2.30 -1.47 -1.16
CA VAL A 208 -3.70 -1.04 -1.03
C VAL A 208 -3.74 0.21 -0.17
N ASP A 209 -4.22 1.31 -0.72
CA ASP A 209 -4.38 2.55 0.00
C ASP A 209 -5.64 2.56 0.89
N ARG A 210 -5.87 3.66 1.61
CA ARG A 210 -7.03 3.80 2.51
C ARG A 210 -8.35 3.95 1.76
N LEU A 211 -8.32 4.34 0.49
CA LEU A 211 -9.50 4.48 -0.38
C LEU A 211 -9.81 3.18 -1.14
N GLY A 212 -9.01 2.13 -0.94
CA GLY A 212 -9.16 0.85 -1.61
C GLY A 212 -8.54 0.80 -3.01
N GLN A 213 -7.81 1.84 -3.43
CA GLN A 213 -7.04 1.81 -4.66
C GLN A 213 -5.88 0.82 -4.50
N ARG A 214 -5.62 0.05 -5.55
CA ARG A 214 -4.59 -0.98 -5.57
C ARG A 214 -3.52 -0.63 -6.59
N THR A 215 -2.29 -0.53 -6.12
CA THR A 215 -1.09 -0.41 -6.97
C THR A 215 -0.42 -1.75 -7.03
N ILE A 216 -0.30 -2.34 -8.22
CA ILE A 216 0.25 -3.67 -8.46
C ILE A 216 1.53 -3.53 -9.27
N ILE A 217 2.64 -4.00 -8.74
CA ILE A 217 3.95 -3.99 -9.38
C ILE A 217 4.38 -5.45 -9.56
N ARG A 218 4.59 -5.86 -10.82
CA ARG A 218 5.10 -7.20 -11.15
C ARG A 218 6.53 -7.10 -11.67
N PHE A 219 7.42 -7.85 -11.04
CA PHE A 219 8.83 -7.88 -11.40
C PHE A 219 9.12 -9.03 -12.38
N THR A 220 9.87 -8.69 -13.43
CA THR A 220 10.39 -9.66 -14.40
C THR A 220 11.90 -9.45 -14.52
N ALA A 221 12.62 -10.45 -15.03
CA ALA A 221 14.08 -10.42 -15.15
C ALA A 221 14.79 -9.95 -13.86
N LEU A 222 14.29 -10.43 -12.71
CA LEU A 222 14.80 -10.04 -11.41
C LEU A 222 16.12 -10.73 -11.12
N GLU A 223 17.16 -9.94 -10.87
CA GLU A 223 18.50 -10.37 -10.51
C GLU A 223 18.89 -9.76 -9.17
N ARG A 224 19.34 -10.59 -8.22
CA ARG A 224 19.81 -10.14 -6.90
C ARG A 224 21.32 -10.14 -6.83
N ASN A 225 21.85 -9.24 -6.00
CA ASN A 225 23.27 -9.14 -5.67
C ASN A 225 24.16 -8.91 -6.89
N VAL A 226 23.61 -8.15 -7.86
CA VAL A 226 24.32 -7.74 -9.08
C VAL A 226 25.24 -6.57 -8.82
N LYS A 227 26.33 -6.48 -9.57
CA LYS A 227 27.20 -5.30 -9.58
C LYS A 227 26.51 -4.19 -10.36
N LEU A 228 26.27 -3.05 -9.71
CA LEU A 228 25.67 -1.86 -10.32
C LEU A 228 26.77 -0.82 -10.56
N ALA A 229 26.59 -0.01 -11.60
CA ALA A 229 27.52 1.10 -11.90
C ALA A 229 27.44 2.17 -10.82
N ALA A 230 28.54 2.86 -10.54
CA ALA A 230 28.64 3.84 -9.47
C ALA A 230 27.68 5.03 -9.65
N ASP A 231 27.35 5.36 -10.89
CA ASP A 231 26.48 6.45 -11.29
C ASP A 231 25.00 6.07 -11.42
N SER A 232 24.65 4.78 -11.20
CA SER A 232 23.27 4.30 -11.33
C SER A 232 22.25 5.11 -10.49
N PHE A 233 22.69 5.70 -9.39
CA PHE A 233 21.85 6.44 -8.46
C PHE A 233 22.07 7.95 -8.50
N GLN A 234 22.82 8.44 -9.50
CA GLN A 234 22.96 9.87 -9.75
C GLN A 234 21.80 10.36 -10.61
N PHE A 235 21.09 11.36 -10.15
CA PHE A 235 20.06 12.01 -10.96
C PHE A 235 20.67 13.29 -11.59
N LYS A 236 20.67 13.34 -12.91
CA LYS A 236 21.02 14.53 -13.67
C LYS A 236 19.76 15.24 -14.08
N ILE A 237 19.56 16.46 -13.61
CA ILE A 237 18.39 17.27 -13.94
C ILE A 237 18.44 17.57 -15.45
N PRO A 238 17.39 17.23 -16.22
CA PRO A 238 17.33 17.56 -17.64
C PRO A 238 17.31 19.09 -17.85
N PRO A 239 17.75 19.56 -19.02
CA PRO A 239 17.59 20.99 -19.40
C PRO A 239 16.11 21.39 -19.34
N ASP A 240 15.84 22.66 -19.13
CA ASP A 240 14.52 23.27 -19.15
C ASP A 240 13.51 22.58 -18.18
N THR A 241 14.02 22.14 -17.04
CA THR A 241 13.24 21.44 -16.01
C THR A 241 13.17 22.30 -14.74
N ASP A 242 11.95 22.55 -14.26
CA ASP A 242 11.74 23.24 -12.99
C ASP A 242 12.10 22.36 -11.82
N VAL A 243 12.80 22.92 -10.83
CA VAL A 243 13.23 22.22 -9.63
C VAL A 243 12.54 22.80 -8.41
N VAL A 244 11.75 21.97 -7.71
CA VAL A 244 11.02 22.36 -6.51
C VAL A 244 11.42 21.52 -5.31
N GLY A 245 11.31 22.08 -4.10
CA GLY A 245 11.58 21.38 -2.85
C GLY A 245 12.95 21.65 -2.25
N ASP A 246 13.51 20.65 -1.54
CA ASP A 246 14.75 20.77 -0.75
C ASP A 246 16.01 20.72 -1.65
N THR A 247 16.36 21.82 -2.27
CA THR A 247 17.55 21.93 -3.16
C THR A 247 18.86 22.22 -2.43
N LYS A 248 18.80 22.52 -1.12
CA LYS A 248 19.96 22.87 -0.27
C LYS A 248 20.46 21.70 0.57
#